data_26907666a58b01e666322a9dcb4f0d85
#
_entry.id   26907666a58b01e666322a9dcb4f0d85
#
_cell.length_a   1.000
_cell.length_b   1.000
_cell.length_c   1.000
_cell.angle_alpha   90.00
_cell.angle_beta   90.00
_cell.angle_gamma   90.00
#
_symmetry.space_group_name_H-M   'P 1'
#
loop_
_entity.id
_entity.type
_entity.pdbx_description
1 polymer ?
#
loop_
_entity_poly.entity_id
_entity_poly.type
_entity_poly.pdbx_seq_one_letter_code
_entity_poly.pdbx_strand_id
1 'polypeptide(L)'
;FNRTSPLTLTYAGQALKVRARELLDLKDETYREIADIKDFSTGQLSIGVSHTRGRFILPEILPTYQSEFPGIELHLIEGNSSELANDLLHGTIDLMIDLLPFTAENVDTVPICQEEILLVVPDEVLKKAHPDGWDELRKKMEQGADVRLLENCPFVLLNKGNRVRTIADE
;
A
#
# COMPACT_ATOMS: atom_id res chain seq x y z
N PHE A 1 -17.63 17.75 21.58
CA PHE A 1 -16.73 16.82 22.28
C PHE A 1 -17.34 16.42 23.60
N ASN A 2 -17.24 15.15 23.97
CA ASN A 2 -17.53 14.67 25.32
C ASN A 2 -16.34 15.03 26.22
N ARG A 3 -16.61 15.60 27.39
CA ARG A 3 -15.57 15.99 28.36
C ARG A 3 -15.07 14.78 29.18
N THR A 4 -14.71 13.71 28.49
CA THR A 4 -14.09 12.51 29.06
C THR A 4 -12.59 12.50 28.76
N SER A 5 -11.81 11.80 29.56
CA SER A 5 -10.39 11.59 29.25
C SER A 5 -10.20 10.14 28.78
N PRO A 6 -9.78 9.88 27.51
CA PRO A 6 -9.47 10.85 26.45
C PRO A 6 -10.73 11.55 25.88
N LEU A 7 -10.51 12.75 25.32
CA LEU A 7 -11.57 13.52 24.65
C LEU A 7 -12.16 12.75 23.47
N THR A 8 -13.47 12.54 23.46
CA THR A 8 -14.17 11.85 22.37
C THR A 8 -15.20 12.77 21.71
N LEU A 9 -15.48 12.50 20.44
CA LEU A 9 -16.53 13.22 19.72
C LEU A 9 -17.92 12.79 20.23
N THR A 10 -18.83 13.75 20.36
CA THR A 10 -20.26 13.46 20.51
C THR A 10 -20.81 12.86 19.20
N TYR A 11 -22.01 12.30 19.23
CA TYR A 11 -22.70 11.82 18.03
C TYR A 11 -22.81 12.91 16.94
N ALA A 12 -23.20 14.12 17.34
CA ALA A 12 -23.23 15.28 16.45
C ALA A 12 -21.81 15.66 15.94
N GLY A 13 -20.79 15.53 16.79
CA GLY A 13 -19.40 15.76 16.41
C GLY A 13 -18.87 14.74 15.39
N GLN A 14 -19.28 13.49 15.51
CA GLN A 14 -18.96 12.44 14.54
C GLN A 14 -19.64 12.70 13.19
N ALA A 15 -20.93 13.02 13.19
CA ALA A 15 -21.66 13.38 11.97
C ALA A 15 -21.05 14.61 11.29
N LEU A 16 -20.71 15.65 12.06
CA LEU A 16 -20.04 16.84 11.52
C LEU A 16 -18.66 16.50 10.94
N LYS A 17 -17.89 15.64 11.60
CA LYS A 17 -16.57 15.23 11.10
C LYS A 17 -16.66 14.58 9.72
N VAL A 18 -17.63 13.67 9.51
CA VAL A 18 -17.85 13.02 8.21
C VAL A 18 -18.22 14.07 7.15
N ARG A 19 -19.22 14.90 7.41
CA ARG A 19 -19.67 15.92 6.46
C ARG A 19 -18.63 17.01 6.16
N ALA A 20 -17.87 17.42 7.19
CA ALA A 20 -16.78 18.36 6.99
C ALA A 20 -15.68 17.78 6.09
N ARG A 21 -15.43 16.46 6.19
CA ARG A 21 -14.48 15.78 5.31
C ARG A 21 -14.98 15.80 3.86
N GLU A 22 -16.21 15.39 3.61
CA GLU A 22 -16.84 15.43 2.27
C GLU A 22 -16.78 16.85 1.65
N LEU A 23 -17.00 17.89 2.44
CA LEU A 23 -16.90 19.28 1.96
C LEU A 23 -15.46 19.69 1.62
N LEU A 24 -14.49 19.24 2.40
CA LEU A 24 -13.07 19.50 2.11
C LEU A 24 -12.62 18.75 0.87
N ASP A 25 -13.02 17.51 0.70
CA ASP A 25 -12.73 16.70 -0.47
C ASP A 25 -13.32 17.34 -1.74
N LEU A 26 -14.59 17.76 -1.70
CA LEU A 26 -15.25 18.48 -2.80
C LEU A 26 -14.55 19.82 -3.11
N LYS A 27 -14.13 20.55 -2.09
CA LYS A 27 -13.36 21.78 -2.28
C LYS A 27 -12.05 21.49 -3.03
N ASP A 28 -11.31 20.47 -2.61
CA ASP A 28 -10.02 20.13 -3.19
C ASP A 28 -10.17 19.58 -4.61
N GLU A 29 -11.26 18.83 -4.91
CA GLU A 29 -11.65 18.42 -6.25
C GLU A 29 -11.94 19.64 -7.15
N THR A 30 -12.71 20.61 -6.65
CA THR A 30 -13.01 21.85 -7.39
C THR A 30 -11.74 22.64 -7.69
N TYR A 31 -10.82 22.73 -6.75
CA TYR A 31 -9.54 23.39 -7.00
C TYR A 31 -8.68 22.66 -8.02
N ARG A 32 -8.71 21.32 -8.02
CA ARG A 32 -8.04 20.49 -9.04
C ARG A 32 -8.63 20.72 -10.44
N GLU A 33 -9.95 20.68 -10.58
CA GLU A 33 -10.63 20.96 -11.86
C GLU A 33 -10.27 22.37 -12.38
N ILE A 34 -10.22 23.38 -11.51
CA ILE A 34 -9.84 24.74 -11.89
C ILE A 34 -8.35 24.82 -12.27
N ALA A 35 -7.49 24.05 -11.58
CA ALA A 35 -6.06 24.00 -11.89
C ALA A 35 -5.79 23.27 -13.21
N ASP A 36 -6.52 22.20 -13.49
CA ASP A 36 -6.46 21.47 -14.77
C ASP A 36 -6.84 22.34 -15.97
N ILE A 37 -7.71 23.31 -15.77
CA ILE A 37 -8.10 24.30 -16.79
C ILE A 37 -6.98 25.34 -17.05
N LYS A 38 -6.06 25.52 -16.12
CA LYS A 38 -5.05 26.59 -16.12
C LYS A 38 -3.62 26.19 -16.45
N ASP A 39 -3.34 25.21 -17.23
CA ASP A 39 -1.99 24.75 -17.62
C ASP A 39 -1.27 23.93 -16.55
N PHE A 40 -1.59 22.79 -16.14
CA PHE A 40 -0.79 21.78 -15.40
C PHE A 40 0.52 22.29 -14.67
N SER A 41 0.64 23.59 -14.47
CA SER A 41 1.88 24.26 -14.09
C SER A 41 2.08 24.34 -12.57
N THR A 42 1.01 24.18 -11.78
CA THR A 42 1.08 24.21 -10.32
C THR A 42 -0.01 23.36 -9.71
N GLY A 43 0.31 22.60 -8.67
CA GLY A 43 -0.64 21.73 -7.98
C GLY A 43 0.03 20.88 -6.91
N GLN A 44 -0.73 19.95 -6.37
CA GLN A 44 -0.24 18.98 -5.39
C GLN A 44 -0.67 17.60 -5.83
N LEU A 45 0.25 16.63 -5.70
CA LEU A 45 -0.02 15.21 -5.93
C LEU A 45 0.37 14.41 -4.68
N SER A 46 -0.62 13.80 -4.04
CA SER A 46 -0.45 12.98 -2.84
C SER A 46 -0.42 11.50 -3.23
N ILE A 47 0.72 10.86 -3.03
CA ILE A 47 0.99 9.48 -3.42
C ILE A 47 1.06 8.59 -2.18
N GLY A 48 0.15 7.63 -2.08
CA GLY A 48 0.19 6.59 -1.06
C GLY A 48 1.00 5.39 -1.53
N VAL A 49 1.96 4.93 -0.72
CA VAL A 49 2.80 3.80 -1.07
C VAL A 49 3.30 3.08 0.17
N SER A 50 3.48 1.75 0.10
CA SER A 50 4.15 1.03 1.18
C SER A 50 5.64 1.37 1.22
N HIS A 51 6.23 1.35 2.42
CA HIS A 51 7.66 1.66 2.60
C HIS A 51 8.58 0.90 1.65
N THR A 52 8.35 -0.39 1.48
CA THR A 52 9.17 -1.21 0.57
C THR A 52 9.07 -0.76 -0.88
N ARG A 53 7.84 -0.59 -1.41
CA ARG A 53 7.63 -0.15 -2.81
C ARG A 53 8.12 1.27 -3.04
N GLY A 54 7.83 2.17 -2.11
CA GLY A 54 8.29 3.55 -2.17
C GLY A 54 9.80 3.65 -2.35
N ARG A 55 10.54 2.82 -1.64
CA ARG A 55 12.00 2.79 -1.69
C ARG A 55 12.57 2.33 -3.05
N PHE A 56 11.87 1.44 -3.76
CA PHE A 56 12.36 0.89 -5.04
C PHE A 56 11.74 1.56 -6.26
N ILE A 57 10.46 1.89 -6.22
CA ILE A 57 9.74 2.41 -7.39
C ILE A 57 9.89 3.93 -7.53
N LEU A 58 9.71 4.68 -6.44
CA LEU A 58 9.66 6.13 -6.50
C LEU A 58 10.98 6.79 -6.96
N PRO A 59 12.18 6.33 -6.56
CA PRO A 59 13.42 6.93 -7.03
C PRO A 59 13.63 6.85 -8.54
N GLU A 60 13.01 5.88 -9.21
CA GLU A 60 13.10 5.74 -10.67
C GLU A 60 12.11 6.66 -11.40
N ILE A 61 10.97 6.95 -10.79
CA ILE A 61 9.87 7.70 -11.42
C ILE A 61 9.91 9.19 -11.09
N LEU A 62 10.08 9.53 -9.80
CA LEU A 62 9.91 10.90 -9.33
C LEU A 62 10.86 11.93 -9.97
N PRO A 63 12.15 11.62 -10.24
CA PRO A 63 13.03 12.59 -10.87
C PRO A 63 12.55 13.01 -12.27
N THR A 64 12.07 12.04 -13.06
CA THR A 64 11.52 12.30 -14.40
C THR A 64 10.23 13.11 -14.29
N TYR A 65 9.32 12.70 -13.41
CA TYR A 65 8.06 13.40 -13.18
C TYR A 65 8.29 14.86 -12.75
N GLN A 66 9.20 15.10 -11.80
CA GLN A 66 9.47 16.42 -11.28
C GLN A 66 10.19 17.32 -12.31
N SER A 67 10.97 16.72 -13.22
CA SER A 67 11.56 17.43 -14.35
C SER A 67 10.51 17.91 -15.37
N GLU A 68 9.48 17.11 -15.60
CA GLU A 68 8.38 17.44 -16.52
C GLU A 68 7.34 18.36 -15.89
N PHE A 69 7.09 18.21 -14.58
CA PHE A 69 6.09 18.95 -13.83
C PHE A 69 6.70 19.66 -12.60
N PRO A 70 7.61 20.64 -12.79
CA PRO A 70 8.35 21.25 -11.68
C PRO A 70 7.46 22.06 -10.72
N GLY A 71 6.27 22.45 -11.12
CA GLY A 71 5.31 23.18 -10.30
C GLY A 71 4.37 22.31 -9.48
N ILE A 72 4.48 20.97 -9.60
CA ILE A 72 3.66 20.04 -8.81
C ILE A 72 4.40 19.67 -7.53
N GLU A 73 3.79 19.97 -6.38
CA GLU A 73 4.27 19.55 -5.07
C GLU A 73 3.91 18.09 -4.82
N LEU A 74 4.92 17.24 -4.52
CA LEU A 74 4.73 15.82 -4.27
C LEU A 74 4.64 15.55 -2.77
N HIS A 75 3.54 14.94 -2.35
CA HIS A 75 3.31 14.48 -0.99
C HIS A 75 3.32 12.95 -0.94
N LEU A 76 4.32 12.38 -0.28
CA LEU A 76 4.46 10.93 -0.13
C LEU A 76 3.91 10.50 1.23
N ILE A 77 2.91 9.63 1.21
CA ILE A 77 2.28 9.07 2.38
C ILE A 77 2.61 7.57 2.47
N GLU A 78 3.36 7.20 3.50
CA GLU A 78 3.68 5.80 3.76
C GLU A 78 2.64 5.15 4.68
N GLY A 79 2.22 3.94 4.33
CA GLY A 79 1.25 3.18 5.12
C GLY A 79 1.15 1.72 4.70
N ASN A 80 0.33 0.96 5.38
CA ASN A 80 -0.05 -0.37 4.92
C ASN A 80 -1.19 -0.29 3.89
N SER A 81 -1.39 -1.37 3.12
CA SER A 81 -2.39 -1.41 2.05
C SER A 81 -3.81 -1.03 2.49
N SER A 82 -4.21 -1.43 3.71
CA SER A 82 -5.55 -1.14 4.22
C SER A 82 -5.72 0.34 4.61
N GLU A 83 -4.70 0.94 5.18
CA GLU A 83 -4.68 2.38 5.52
C GLU A 83 -4.70 3.22 4.26
N LEU A 84 -3.80 2.93 3.31
CA LEU A 84 -3.69 3.64 2.05
C LEU A 84 -4.96 3.52 1.19
N ALA A 85 -5.58 2.32 1.16
CA ALA A 85 -6.86 2.12 0.48
C ALA A 85 -7.96 3.00 1.09
N ASN A 86 -8.01 3.09 2.41
CA ASN A 86 -8.95 3.97 3.09
C ASN A 86 -8.68 5.46 2.81
N ASP A 87 -7.42 5.86 2.77
CA ASP A 87 -7.01 7.22 2.45
C ASP A 87 -7.34 7.60 0.99
N LEU A 88 -7.18 6.66 0.06
CA LEU A 88 -7.58 6.82 -1.33
C LEU A 88 -9.09 7.03 -1.46
N LEU A 89 -9.88 6.17 -0.82
CA LEU A 89 -11.35 6.25 -0.85
C LEU A 89 -11.92 7.51 -0.18
N HIS A 90 -11.17 8.12 0.73
CA HIS A 90 -11.54 9.39 1.38
C HIS A 90 -10.90 10.62 0.69
N GLY A 91 -10.16 10.44 -0.40
CA GLY A 91 -9.51 11.54 -1.10
C GLY A 91 -8.37 12.20 -0.31
N THR A 92 -7.80 11.51 0.68
CA THR A 92 -6.62 11.99 1.41
C THR A 92 -5.36 11.86 0.57
N ILE A 93 -5.33 10.84 -0.31
CA ILE A 93 -4.33 10.64 -1.35
C ILE A 93 -5.01 10.59 -2.71
N ASP A 94 -4.30 11.00 -3.75
CA ASP A 94 -4.78 11.06 -5.12
C ASP A 94 -4.56 9.73 -5.84
N LEU A 95 -3.47 9.05 -5.53
CA LEU A 95 -3.15 7.73 -6.07
C LEU A 95 -2.45 6.85 -5.03
N MET A 96 -2.56 5.54 -5.23
CA MET A 96 -1.91 4.53 -4.40
C MET A 96 -1.12 3.56 -5.28
N ILE A 97 0.09 3.22 -4.86
CA ILE A 97 0.89 2.17 -5.50
C ILE A 97 0.84 0.93 -4.60
N ASP A 98 0.14 -0.10 -5.07
CA ASP A 98 -0.02 -1.36 -4.32
C ASP A 98 -0.21 -2.56 -5.24
N LEU A 99 -0.34 -3.76 -4.66
CA LEU A 99 -0.57 -5.02 -5.37
C LEU A 99 -2.03 -5.14 -5.82
N LEU A 100 -2.21 -5.64 -7.03
CA LEU A 100 -3.52 -6.08 -7.51
C LEU A 100 -3.87 -7.50 -6.99
N PRO A 101 -5.15 -7.88 -6.93
CA PRO A 101 -6.32 -7.10 -7.33
C PRO A 101 -6.73 -6.07 -6.27
N PHE A 102 -7.12 -4.89 -6.72
CA PHE A 102 -7.80 -3.87 -5.92
C PHE A 102 -9.04 -3.43 -6.70
N THR A 103 -10.19 -3.49 -6.08
CA THR A 103 -11.47 -3.08 -6.68
C THR A 103 -12.24 -2.23 -5.70
N ALA A 104 -12.59 -1.03 -6.13
CA ALA A 104 -13.47 -0.13 -5.39
C ALA A 104 -14.27 0.71 -6.38
N GLU A 105 -15.44 1.19 -5.97
CA GLU A 105 -16.22 2.13 -6.76
C GLU A 105 -15.43 3.43 -6.94
N ASN A 106 -15.44 3.97 -8.16
CA ASN A 106 -14.76 5.21 -8.55
C ASN A 106 -13.22 5.19 -8.41
N VAL A 107 -12.59 4.02 -8.49
CA VAL A 107 -11.14 3.88 -8.54
C VAL A 107 -10.74 3.10 -9.79
N ASP A 108 -9.94 3.74 -10.63
CA ASP A 108 -9.31 3.09 -11.76
C ASP A 108 -7.96 2.48 -11.37
N THR A 109 -7.62 1.33 -11.94
CA THR A 109 -6.35 0.66 -11.70
C THR A 109 -5.54 0.51 -12.97
N VAL A 110 -4.26 0.88 -12.90
CA VAL A 110 -3.32 0.75 -14.00
C VAL A 110 -2.16 -0.13 -13.57
N PRO A 111 -1.94 -1.31 -14.21
CA PRO A 111 -0.78 -2.15 -13.90
C PRO A 111 0.49 -1.46 -14.41
N ILE A 112 1.49 -1.29 -13.52
CA ILE A 112 2.77 -0.63 -13.82
C ILE A 112 3.94 -1.60 -13.91
N CYS A 113 3.93 -2.68 -13.12
CA CYS A 113 4.96 -3.72 -13.14
C CYS A 113 4.40 -5.03 -12.60
N GLN A 114 5.19 -6.08 -12.73
CA GLN A 114 4.91 -7.38 -12.12
C GLN A 114 5.94 -7.64 -11.02
N GLU A 115 5.45 -7.95 -9.81
CA GLU A 115 6.27 -8.32 -8.66
C GLU A 115 6.23 -9.85 -8.47
N GLU A 116 7.34 -10.43 -8.04
CA GLU A 116 7.42 -11.81 -7.61
C GLU A 116 7.60 -11.86 -6.09
N ILE A 117 6.77 -12.63 -5.42
CA ILE A 117 6.89 -12.86 -3.97
C ILE A 117 7.76 -14.10 -3.77
N LEU A 118 8.94 -13.91 -3.20
CA LEU A 118 9.88 -14.98 -2.94
C LEU A 118 9.79 -15.45 -1.49
N LEU A 119 9.80 -16.77 -1.31
CA LEU A 119 9.97 -17.39 -0.02
C LEU A 119 11.47 -17.61 0.24
N VAL A 120 11.99 -16.98 1.28
CA VAL A 120 13.38 -17.16 1.71
C VAL A 120 13.44 -18.16 2.85
N VAL A 121 14.14 -19.26 2.65
CA VAL A 121 14.26 -20.34 3.64
C VAL A 121 15.74 -20.60 3.92
N PRO A 122 16.24 -20.30 5.14
CA PRO A 122 17.60 -20.67 5.51
C PRO A 122 17.78 -22.19 5.59
N ASP A 123 18.90 -22.69 5.08
CA ASP A 123 19.24 -24.14 5.10
C ASP A 123 19.14 -24.74 6.52
N GLU A 124 19.50 -23.97 7.55
CA GLU A 124 19.43 -24.40 8.94
C GLU A 124 18.01 -24.69 9.42
N VAL A 125 17.00 -23.96 8.90
CA VAL A 125 15.60 -24.21 9.19
C VAL A 125 15.16 -25.54 8.55
N LEU A 126 15.54 -25.77 7.29
CA LEU A 126 15.27 -27.03 6.60
C LEU A 126 15.92 -28.22 7.31
N LYS A 127 17.18 -28.12 7.66
CA LYS A 127 17.91 -29.17 8.40
C LYS A 127 17.28 -29.51 9.74
N LYS A 128 16.79 -28.51 10.45
CA LYS A 128 16.13 -28.70 11.75
C LYS A 128 14.75 -29.34 11.62
N ALA A 129 13.99 -28.94 10.61
CA ALA A 129 12.62 -29.46 10.36
C ALA A 129 12.64 -30.84 9.70
N HIS A 130 13.62 -31.08 8.83
CA HIS A 130 13.74 -32.32 8.02
C HIS A 130 15.18 -32.87 8.07
N PRO A 131 15.64 -33.43 9.19
CA PRO A 131 17.03 -33.85 9.36
C PRO A 131 17.52 -34.85 8.30
N ASP A 132 16.63 -35.77 7.91
CA ASP A 132 16.99 -36.89 7.01
C ASP A 132 16.65 -36.64 5.53
N GLY A 133 16.34 -35.44 5.12
CA GLY A 133 15.93 -35.18 3.73
C GLY A 133 15.97 -33.72 3.29
N TRP A 134 16.60 -32.86 4.06
CA TRP A 134 16.62 -31.43 3.83
C TRP A 134 17.24 -31.03 2.47
N ASP A 135 18.26 -31.76 2.00
CA ASP A 135 18.93 -31.46 0.72
C ASP A 135 18.05 -31.77 -0.50
N GLU A 136 17.28 -32.86 -0.44
CA GLU A 136 16.27 -33.17 -1.45
C GLU A 136 15.10 -32.18 -1.40
N LEU A 137 14.67 -31.80 -0.22
CA LEU A 137 13.62 -30.80 -0.01
C LEU A 137 14.05 -29.45 -0.59
N ARG A 138 15.27 -29.01 -0.31
CA ARG A 138 15.86 -27.79 -0.88
C ARG A 138 15.81 -27.79 -2.41
N LYS A 139 16.28 -28.88 -3.04
CA LYS A 139 16.24 -29.01 -4.51
C LYS A 139 14.83 -28.94 -5.08
N LYS A 140 13.86 -29.52 -4.40
CA LYS A 140 12.44 -29.41 -4.78
C LYS A 140 11.93 -27.99 -4.65
N MET A 141 12.27 -27.29 -3.56
CA MET A 141 11.88 -25.89 -3.34
C MET A 141 12.47 -24.95 -4.41
N GLU A 142 13.73 -25.13 -4.81
CA GLU A 142 14.38 -24.39 -5.90
C GLU A 142 13.69 -24.59 -7.26
N GLN A 143 12.96 -25.68 -7.43
CA GLN A 143 12.18 -26.01 -8.64
C GLN A 143 10.70 -25.55 -8.58
N GLY A 144 10.31 -24.82 -7.54
CA GLY A 144 8.95 -24.32 -7.36
C GLY A 144 8.02 -25.35 -6.69
N ALA A 145 8.51 -26.06 -5.68
CA ALA A 145 7.72 -27.00 -4.93
C ALA A 145 6.65 -26.33 -4.03
N ASP A 146 5.65 -27.12 -3.67
CA ASP A 146 4.53 -26.69 -2.82
C ASP A 146 5.02 -26.25 -1.43
N VAL A 147 4.62 -25.07 -1.01
CA VAL A 147 4.93 -24.48 0.31
C VAL A 147 4.46 -25.37 1.48
N ARG A 148 3.47 -26.23 1.27
CA ARG A 148 2.99 -27.23 2.25
C ARG A 148 4.09 -28.20 2.70
N LEU A 149 5.14 -28.38 1.94
CA LEU A 149 6.32 -29.13 2.37
C LEU A 149 7.06 -28.51 3.55
N LEU A 150 6.76 -27.26 3.87
CA LEU A 150 7.34 -26.50 4.99
C LEU A 150 6.37 -26.38 6.18
N GLU A 151 5.29 -27.17 6.23
CA GLU A 151 4.25 -27.11 7.28
C GLU A 151 4.82 -27.13 8.71
N ASN A 152 5.92 -27.85 8.93
CA ASN A 152 6.58 -27.95 10.23
C ASN A 152 7.70 -26.91 10.47
N CYS A 153 7.87 -25.97 9.55
CA CYS A 153 8.88 -24.92 9.68
C CYS A 153 8.29 -23.67 10.35
N PRO A 154 9.07 -22.95 11.14
CA PRO A 154 8.64 -21.65 11.65
C PRO A 154 8.61 -20.61 10.54
N PHE A 155 7.53 -19.85 10.46
CA PHE A 155 7.37 -18.75 9.49
C PHE A 155 7.49 -17.39 10.17
N VAL A 156 8.13 -16.46 9.49
CA VAL A 156 8.12 -15.04 9.81
C VAL A 156 7.34 -14.33 8.71
N LEU A 157 6.19 -13.78 9.06
CA LEU A 157 5.26 -13.16 8.12
C LEU A 157 5.00 -11.70 8.52
N LEU A 158 4.62 -10.90 7.55
CA LEU A 158 4.19 -9.53 7.77
C LEU A 158 2.88 -9.49 8.60
N ASN A 159 2.62 -8.35 9.22
CA ASN A 159 1.39 -8.14 10.00
C ASN A 159 0.14 -8.21 9.12
N LYS A 160 -1.00 -8.56 9.72
CA LYS A 160 -2.31 -8.48 9.06
C LYS A 160 -2.57 -7.04 8.58
N GLY A 161 -3.23 -6.91 7.44
CA GLY A 161 -3.43 -5.62 6.76
C GLY A 161 -2.36 -5.28 5.72
N ASN A 162 -1.28 -6.06 5.65
CA ASN A 162 -0.33 -6.00 4.55
C ASN A 162 -0.77 -6.95 3.42
N ARG A 163 -0.76 -6.48 2.18
CA ARG A 163 -1.23 -7.25 1.02
C ARG A 163 -0.39 -8.51 0.76
N VAL A 164 0.93 -8.44 0.93
CA VAL A 164 1.82 -9.61 0.80
C VAL A 164 1.44 -10.68 1.84
N ARG A 165 1.06 -10.26 3.07
CA ARG A 165 0.57 -11.21 4.08
C ARG A 165 -0.75 -11.86 3.66
N THR A 166 -1.68 -11.14 3.07
CA THR A 166 -2.94 -11.70 2.57
C THR A 166 -2.68 -12.78 1.52
N ILE A 167 -1.77 -12.51 0.56
CA ILE A 167 -1.37 -13.47 -0.48
C ILE A 167 -0.68 -14.70 0.11
N ALA A 168 0.11 -14.52 1.17
CA ALA A 168 0.79 -15.64 1.84
C ALA A 168 -0.16 -16.53 2.68
N ASP A 169 -1.32 -16.01 3.07
CA ASP A 169 -2.33 -16.74 3.84
C ASP A 169 -3.31 -17.53 2.92
N GLU A 170 -3.37 -17.25 1.60
CA GLU A 170 -4.17 -17.95 0.58
C GLU A 170 -3.51 -19.25 0.11
#